data_e2f955d740ce92a4cd332c908ba5b9f0
#
_entry.id   e2f955d740ce92a4cd332c908ba5b9f0
#
_cell.length_a   1.000
_cell.length_b   1.000
_cell.length_c   1.000
_cell.angle_alpha   90.00
_cell.angle_beta   90.00
_cell.angle_gamma   90.00
#
_symmetry.space_group_name_H-M   'P 1'
#
loop_
_entity.id
_entity.type
_entity.pdbx_description
1 polymer ?
#
loop_
_entity_poly.entity_id
_entity_poly.type
_entity_poly.pdbx_seq_one_letter_code
_entity_poly.pdbx_strand_id
1 'polypeptide(L)'
;EQGRLGLKLRCRPRGAPLLQGQQGYSQKGPAAGQFSHYYSQPQLHIEANLLLDGKALSINRGSNFAAAWFDHEWSSSLLSADAAGWDWFGLNLLDGQSWMAFRIRDRQGAELWRSEAGLVMQPLEQWRSSASGANYPVSLRVKGKFGPLVLRALVQDQEIDARASTGNRYWEGAVMAYNDQGDLIGRGYLELTGYDRPMRL
;
A
#
# COMPACT_ATOMS: atom_id res chain seq x y z
N GLU A 1 13.78 12.58 15.43
CA GLU A 1 15.10 13.15 15.11
C GLU A 1 14.92 14.26 14.06
N GLN A 2 14.58 15.48 14.52
CA GLN A 2 14.45 16.63 13.64
C GLN A 2 15.81 16.98 13.04
N GLY A 3 15.88 17.08 11.72
CA GLY A 3 17.04 17.58 11.00
C GLY A 3 17.90 16.52 10.29
N ARG A 4 17.69 15.21 10.52
CA ARG A 4 18.45 14.17 9.81
C ARG A 4 17.98 13.95 8.37
N LEU A 5 16.68 14.00 8.13
CA LEU A 5 16.10 13.84 6.80
C LEU A 5 15.28 15.07 6.43
N GLY A 6 15.62 15.70 5.31
CA GLY A 6 14.82 16.74 4.67
C GLY A 6 14.34 16.26 3.31
N LEU A 7 13.06 16.43 3.03
CA LEU A 7 12.44 16.03 1.78
C LEU A 7 11.57 17.18 1.25
N LYS A 8 11.86 17.62 0.03
CA LYS A 8 10.99 18.53 -0.72
C LYS A 8 10.60 17.86 -2.03
N LEU A 9 9.32 17.58 -2.18
CA LEU A 9 8.76 16.93 -3.36
C LEU A 9 7.86 17.90 -4.13
N ARG A 10 7.91 17.81 -5.44
CA ARG A 10 6.89 18.28 -6.36
C ARG A 10 6.44 17.11 -7.20
N CYS A 11 5.16 16.74 -7.05
CA CYS A 11 4.54 15.66 -7.80
C CYS A 11 3.64 16.25 -8.88
N ARG A 12 3.67 15.66 -10.08
CA ARG A 12 2.80 16.05 -11.20
C ARG A 12 2.11 14.82 -11.77
N PRO A 13 0.79 14.87 -11.98
CA PRO A 13 0.06 13.79 -12.66
C PRO A 13 0.64 13.54 -14.07
N ARG A 14 0.71 12.26 -14.47
CA ARG A 14 1.03 11.87 -15.84
C ARG A 14 -0.21 11.53 -16.67
N GLY A 15 -1.34 11.37 -16.02
CA GLY A 15 -2.61 11.00 -16.65
C GLY A 15 -3.82 11.32 -15.77
N ALA A 16 -4.98 10.88 -16.21
CA ALA A 16 -6.22 11.01 -15.46
C ALA A 16 -6.16 10.18 -14.16
N PRO A 17 -6.92 10.58 -13.11
CA PRO A 17 -7.07 9.77 -11.91
C PRO A 17 -7.63 8.38 -12.23
N LEU A 18 -7.16 7.37 -11.51
CA LEU A 18 -7.71 6.03 -11.52
C LEU A 18 -8.87 5.98 -10.53
N LEU A 19 -10.09 5.92 -11.04
CA LEU A 19 -11.30 5.79 -10.22
C LEU A 19 -11.40 4.35 -9.72
N GLN A 20 -11.39 4.15 -8.41
CA GLN A 20 -11.41 2.83 -7.81
C GLN A 20 -12.84 2.27 -7.73
N GLY A 21 -12.95 0.93 -7.79
CA GLY A 21 -14.25 0.28 -7.80
C GLY A 21 -15.09 0.66 -9.02
N GLN A 22 -16.37 0.94 -8.81
CA GLN A 22 -17.28 1.35 -9.86
C GLN A 22 -17.28 2.88 -9.98
N GLN A 23 -16.45 3.43 -10.88
CA GLN A 23 -16.35 4.87 -11.14
C GLN A 23 -16.08 5.72 -9.88
N GLY A 24 -15.20 5.25 -9.00
CA GLY A 24 -14.87 5.92 -7.76
C GLY A 24 -15.73 5.49 -6.56
N TYR A 25 -16.73 4.66 -6.78
CA TYR A 25 -17.48 3.99 -5.71
C TYR A 25 -16.79 2.68 -5.34
N SER A 26 -16.01 2.68 -4.28
CA SER A 26 -15.22 1.54 -3.82
C SER A 26 -15.93 0.82 -2.67
N GLN A 27 -16.52 -0.31 -2.97
CA GLN A 27 -17.21 -1.15 -1.99
C GLN A 27 -16.19 -1.74 -0.99
N LYS A 28 -16.56 -1.74 0.31
CA LYS A 28 -15.72 -2.21 1.43
C LYS A 28 -16.35 -3.38 2.20
N GLY A 29 -17.47 -3.88 1.73
CA GLY A 29 -18.18 -5.00 2.37
C GLY A 29 -19.51 -5.28 1.68
N PRO A 30 -20.27 -6.29 2.14
CA PRO A 30 -21.49 -6.73 1.46
C PRO A 30 -22.68 -5.76 1.58
N ALA A 31 -22.71 -4.90 2.60
CA ALA A 31 -23.79 -3.94 2.78
C ALA A 31 -23.62 -2.69 1.91
N ALA A 32 -24.71 -2.17 1.36
CA ALA A 32 -24.69 -1.02 0.45
C ALA A 32 -24.07 0.26 1.06
N GLY A 33 -24.14 0.43 2.39
CA GLY A 33 -23.52 1.56 3.08
C GLY A 33 -22.02 1.41 3.36
N GLN A 34 -21.43 0.24 3.08
CA GLN A 34 -20.01 -0.04 3.31
C GLN A 34 -19.18 0.30 2.06
N PHE A 35 -18.97 1.56 1.81
CA PHE A 35 -18.21 2.04 0.66
C PHE A 35 -17.44 3.32 0.98
N SER A 36 -16.51 3.65 0.12
CA SER A 36 -15.83 4.94 0.07
C SER A 36 -15.94 5.54 -1.33
N HIS A 37 -15.81 6.86 -1.40
CA HIS A 37 -15.42 7.52 -2.63
C HIS A 37 -13.90 7.50 -2.71
N TYR A 38 -13.35 6.94 -3.78
CA TYR A 38 -11.94 6.63 -3.84
C TYR A 38 -11.37 6.82 -5.25
N TYR A 39 -10.34 7.63 -5.36
CA TYR A 39 -9.51 7.69 -6.55
C TYR A 39 -8.03 7.69 -6.19
N SER A 40 -7.23 7.15 -7.10
CA SER A 40 -5.78 7.16 -7.02
C SER A 40 -5.19 8.02 -8.13
N GLN A 41 -4.06 8.64 -7.86
CA GLN A 41 -3.21 9.26 -8.87
C GLN A 41 -1.88 8.51 -8.90
N PRO A 42 -1.79 7.43 -9.70
CA PRO A 42 -0.59 6.64 -9.84
C PRO A 42 0.43 7.30 -10.75
N GLN A 43 1.64 6.72 -10.83
CA GLN A 43 2.68 7.12 -11.77
C GLN A 43 3.02 8.63 -11.72
N LEU A 44 2.86 9.28 -10.56
CA LEU A 44 3.18 10.70 -10.43
C LEU A 44 4.65 10.95 -10.76
N HIS A 45 4.90 11.91 -11.64
CA HIS A 45 6.25 12.42 -11.88
C HIS A 45 6.75 13.16 -10.65
N ILE A 46 7.99 12.87 -10.23
CA ILE A 46 8.58 13.45 -9.03
C ILE A 46 9.77 14.34 -9.41
N GLU A 47 9.76 15.55 -8.89
CA GLU A 47 10.93 16.39 -8.71
C GLU A 47 11.24 16.42 -7.21
N ALA A 48 12.43 15.97 -6.80
CA ALA A 48 12.77 15.83 -5.39
C ALA A 48 14.10 16.50 -5.04
N ASN A 49 14.13 17.12 -3.86
CA ASN A 49 15.36 17.49 -3.18
C ASN A 49 15.40 16.72 -1.86
N LEU A 50 16.47 15.98 -1.67
CA LEU A 50 16.70 15.18 -0.47
C LEU A 50 17.88 15.73 0.29
N LEU A 51 17.73 15.86 1.60
CA LEU A 51 18.80 16.16 2.53
C LEU A 51 18.95 14.99 3.51
N LEU A 52 20.16 14.55 3.73
CA LEU A 52 20.49 13.59 4.78
C LEU A 52 21.60 14.19 5.65
N ASP A 53 21.36 14.30 6.95
CA ASP A 53 22.26 14.93 7.91
C ASP A 53 22.75 16.32 7.46
N GLY A 54 21.83 17.11 6.90
CA GLY A 54 22.10 18.46 6.38
C GLY A 54 22.80 18.52 5.03
N LYS A 55 23.15 17.37 4.42
CA LYS A 55 23.80 17.29 3.11
C LYS A 55 22.80 16.95 2.02
N ALA A 56 22.86 17.67 0.90
CA ALA A 56 22.07 17.39 -0.28
C ALA A 56 22.50 16.04 -0.88
N LEU A 57 21.53 15.14 -1.08
CA LEU A 57 21.74 13.89 -1.81
C LEU A 57 21.54 14.14 -3.30
N SER A 58 22.55 13.80 -4.09
CA SER A 58 22.42 13.78 -5.54
C SER A 58 21.57 12.58 -5.95
N ILE A 59 20.39 12.84 -6.50
CA ILE A 59 19.53 11.80 -7.07
C ILE A 59 20.00 11.58 -8.51
N ASN A 60 20.47 10.36 -8.79
CA ASN A 60 20.85 10.00 -10.15
C ASN A 60 19.60 10.00 -11.05
N ARG A 61 19.48 10.97 -11.93
CA ARG A 61 18.34 11.13 -12.87
C ARG A 61 18.31 10.08 -13.98
N GLY A 62 19.30 9.18 -14.04
CA GLY A 62 19.42 8.15 -15.08
C GLY A 62 18.50 6.92 -14.90
N SER A 63 17.88 6.74 -13.74
CA SER A 63 16.85 5.72 -13.57
C SER A 63 15.49 6.38 -13.77
N ASN A 64 14.82 6.05 -14.85
CA ASN A 64 13.46 6.51 -15.22
C ASN A 64 12.35 6.11 -14.23
N PHE A 65 12.69 5.76 -12.96
CA PHE A 65 11.81 5.05 -12.07
C PHE A 65 11.56 5.72 -10.72
N ALA A 66 11.59 7.04 -10.67
CA ALA A 66 11.01 7.76 -9.54
C ALA A 66 9.54 8.06 -9.86
N ALA A 67 8.63 7.38 -9.18
CA ALA A 67 7.21 7.62 -9.26
C ALA A 67 6.63 7.69 -7.85
N ALA A 68 5.60 8.50 -7.66
CA ALA A 68 4.80 8.49 -6.45
C ALA A 68 3.40 7.98 -6.75
N TRP A 69 2.73 7.63 -5.69
CA TRP A 69 1.32 7.26 -5.65
C TRP A 69 0.61 8.21 -4.68
N PHE A 70 -0.58 8.66 -5.03
CA PHE A 70 -1.44 9.44 -4.17
C PHE A 70 -2.84 8.84 -4.18
N ASP A 71 -3.39 8.63 -3.01
CA ASP A 71 -4.78 8.23 -2.81
C ASP A 71 -5.58 9.33 -2.14
N HIS A 72 -6.81 9.48 -2.60
CA HIS A 72 -7.81 10.29 -1.93
C HIS A 72 -9.07 9.44 -1.75
N GLU A 73 -9.34 9.15 -0.51
CA GLU A 73 -10.45 8.30 -0.11
C GLU A 73 -11.21 8.93 1.05
N TRP A 74 -12.56 8.92 0.96
CA TRP A 74 -13.40 9.41 2.04
C TRP A 74 -14.68 8.59 2.15
N SER A 75 -15.16 8.42 3.38
CA SER A 75 -16.36 7.66 3.70
C SER A 75 -16.94 8.10 5.03
N SER A 76 -18.21 7.82 5.22
CA SER A 76 -18.88 7.97 6.53
C SER A 76 -18.88 6.66 7.34
N SER A 77 -18.57 5.51 6.71
CA SER A 77 -18.52 4.19 7.35
C SER A 77 -17.63 3.26 6.54
N LEU A 78 -16.43 2.98 7.03
CA LEU A 78 -15.42 2.24 6.27
C LEU A 78 -15.45 0.74 6.46
N LEU A 79 -15.64 0.26 7.68
CA LEU A 79 -15.49 -1.16 8.01
C LEU A 79 -16.72 -1.70 8.74
N SER A 80 -16.99 -3.00 8.55
CA SER A 80 -17.94 -3.73 9.39
C SER A 80 -17.37 -3.94 10.80
N ALA A 81 -18.24 -4.17 11.78
CA ALA A 81 -17.85 -4.45 13.17
C ALA A 81 -16.96 -5.70 13.31
N ASP A 82 -17.07 -6.64 12.36
CA ASP A 82 -16.29 -7.88 12.34
C ASP A 82 -14.90 -7.70 11.71
N ALA A 83 -14.67 -6.59 11.00
CA ALA A 83 -13.39 -6.35 10.35
C ALA A 83 -12.32 -6.00 11.39
N ALA A 84 -11.16 -6.63 11.24
CA ALA A 84 -9.98 -6.33 12.03
C ALA A 84 -9.04 -5.35 11.33
N GLY A 85 -8.98 -5.40 10.01
CA GLY A 85 -8.09 -4.59 9.19
C GLY A 85 -8.10 -5.01 7.74
N TRP A 86 -7.14 -4.48 6.99
CA TRP A 86 -7.00 -4.75 5.56
C TRP A 86 -5.55 -5.03 5.19
N ASP A 87 -5.37 -5.68 4.04
CA ASP A 87 -4.13 -5.72 3.29
C ASP A 87 -4.39 -4.97 1.99
N TRP A 88 -3.63 -3.93 1.74
CA TRP A 88 -3.74 -3.06 0.58
C TRP A 88 -2.39 -2.95 -0.12
N PHE A 89 -2.38 -2.86 -1.43
CA PHE A 89 -1.20 -2.48 -2.19
C PHE A 89 -1.54 -1.54 -3.35
N GLY A 90 -0.60 -0.65 -3.66
CA GLY A 90 -0.60 0.18 -4.86
C GLY A 90 0.72 0.02 -5.61
N LEU A 91 0.66 -0.37 -6.89
CA LEU A 91 1.83 -0.65 -7.72
C LEU A 91 1.89 0.28 -8.93
N ASN A 92 3.06 0.85 -9.13
CA ASN A 92 3.47 1.48 -10.39
C ASN A 92 4.31 0.46 -11.17
N LEU A 93 3.78 -0.07 -12.29
CA LEU A 93 4.48 -1.03 -13.12
C LEU A 93 5.44 -0.31 -14.08
N LEU A 94 6.51 -1.01 -14.50
CA LEU A 94 7.56 -0.46 -15.38
C LEU A 94 7.05 -0.14 -16.77
N ASP A 95 5.99 -0.81 -17.21
CA ASP A 95 5.33 -0.58 -18.51
C ASP A 95 4.37 0.62 -18.49
N GLY A 96 4.28 1.36 -17.35
CA GLY A 96 3.40 2.52 -17.15
C GLY A 96 2.01 2.18 -16.67
N GLN A 97 1.65 0.91 -16.55
CA GLN A 97 0.40 0.49 -15.94
C GLN A 97 0.43 0.65 -14.42
N SER A 98 -0.74 0.55 -13.79
CA SER A 98 -0.88 0.67 -12.34
C SER A 98 -1.93 -0.30 -11.83
N TRP A 99 -1.68 -0.86 -10.66
CA TRP A 99 -2.60 -1.79 -10.02
C TRP A 99 -2.72 -1.48 -8.53
N MET A 100 -3.94 -1.25 -8.09
CA MET A 100 -4.29 -1.20 -6.68
C MET A 100 -5.30 -2.31 -6.38
N ALA A 101 -5.07 -3.02 -5.29
CA ALA A 101 -6.05 -3.96 -4.77
C ALA A 101 -5.95 -4.06 -3.25
N PHE A 102 -7.05 -4.48 -2.64
CA PHE A 102 -7.12 -4.72 -1.21
C PHE A 102 -8.06 -5.88 -0.87
N ARG A 103 -7.83 -6.46 0.31
CA ARG A 103 -8.80 -7.31 1.00
C ARG A 103 -9.02 -6.82 2.42
N ILE A 104 -10.22 -7.02 2.94
CA ILE A 104 -10.60 -6.75 4.32
C ILE A 104 -10.71 -8.09 5.05
N ARG A 105 -10.18 -8.18 6.27
CA ARG A 105 -10.09 -9.41 7.05
C ARG A 105 -10.75 -9.24 8.43
N ASP A 106 -11.24 -10.36 8.96
CA ASP A 106 -11.61 -10.48 10.36
C ASP A 106 -10.40 -10.71 11.29
N ARG A 107 -10.66 -10.90 12.59
CA ARG A 107 -9.64 -11.15 13.62
C ARG A 107 -8.93 -12.49 13.47
N GLN A 108 -9.53 -13.47 12.80
CA GLN A 108 -8.98 -14.78 12.52
C GLN A 108 -8.17 -14.78 11.21
N GLY A 109 -8.17 -13.66 10.48
CA GLY A 109 -7.50 -13.51 9.18
C GLY A 109 -8.34 -14.02 8.01
N ALA A 110 -9.61 -14.41 8.25
CA ALA A 110 -10.53 -14.78 7.19
C ALA A 110 -10.94 -13.54 6.39
N GLU A 111 -11.02 -13.71 5.07
CA GLU A 111 -11.39 -12.62 4.18
C GLU A 111 -12.89 -12.34 4.27
N LEU A 112 -13.24 -11.10 4.55
CA LEU A 112 -14.61 -10.58 4.55
C LEU A 112 -14.98 -9.91 3.22
N TRP A 113 -14.01 -9.26 2.57
CA TRP A 113 -14.22 -8.52 1.32
C TRP A 113 -12.92 -8.40 0.53
N ARG A 114 -13.05 -8.23 -0.79
CA ARG A 114 -11.93 -7.94 -1.71
C ARG A 114 -12.33 -6.91 -2.77
N SER A 115 -11.38 -6.11 -3.21
CA SER A 115 -11.61 -5.02 -4.17
C SER A 115 -11.94 -5.49 -5.58
N GLU A 116 -11.50 -6.69 -5.96
CA GLU A 116 -11.72 -7.24 -7.30
C GLU A 116 -11.96 -8.76 -7.26
N ALA A 117 -12.77 -9.26 -8.18
CA ALA A 117 -13.02 -10.69 -8.30
C ALA A 117 -11.74 -11.45 -8.65
N GLY A 118 -11.54 -12.60 -7.99
CA GLY A 118 -10.37 -13.46 -8.23
C GLY A 118 -9.07 -12.95 -7.60
N LEU A 119 -9.09 -11.85 -6.83
CA LEU A 119 -7.93 -11.43 -6.05
C LEU A 119 -7.52 -12.53 -5.07
N VAL A 120 -6.26 -12.89 -5.09
CA VAL A 120 -5.63 -13.77 -4.10
C VAL A 120 -4.41 -13.05 -3.53
N MET A 121 -4.28 -13.04 -2.22
CA MET A 121 -3.12 -12.49 -1.50
C MET A 121 -2.60 -13.57 -0.57
N GLN A 122 -1.60 -14.33 -1.02
CA GLN A 122 -1.02 -15.45 -0.29
C GLN A 122 0.29 -15.04 0.36
N PRO A 123 0.44 -15.12 1.70
CA PRO A 123 1.71 -14.92 2.38
C PRO A 123 2.79 -15.89 1.90
N LEU A 124 3.99 -15.36 1.61
CA LEU A 124 5.19 -16.15 1.30
C LEU A 124 6.22 -16.04 2.41
N GLU A 125 6.37 -14.86 3.00
CA GLU A 125 7.31 -14.59 4.07
C GLU A 125 6.65 -13.71 5.12
N GLN A 126 6.94 -13.99 6.39
CA GLN A 126 6.46 -13.21 7.52
C GLN A 126 7.63 -12.61 8.28
N TRP A 127 7.44 -11.39 8.75
CA TRP A 127 8.35 -10.71 9.67
C TRP A 127 7.64 -10.43 10.99
N ARG A 128 8.32 -10.76 12.08
CA ARG A 128 7.81 -10.48 13.43
C ARG A 128 8.41 -9.20 13.97
N SER A 129 7.55 -8.24 14.29
CA SER A 129 7.97 -6.99 14.92
C SER A 129 8.55 -7.25 16.30
N SER A 130 9.74 -6.70 16.57
CA SER A 130 10.32 -6.68 17.90
C SER A 130 9.63 -5.70 18.85
N ALA A 131 8.93 -4.71 18.30
CA ALA A 131 8.24 -3.66 19.06
C ALA A 131 6.83 -4.05 19.50
N SER A 132 6.07 -4.75 18.65
CA SER A 132 4.68 -5.16 18.93
C SER A 132 4.52 -6.65 19.17
N GLY A 133 5.42 -7.48 18.61
CA GLY A 133 5.26 -8.92 18.54
C GLY A 133 4.32 -9.39 17.41
N ALA A 134 3.72 -8.47 16.66
CA ALA A 134 2.85 -8.79 15.52
C ALA A 134 3.64 -9.47 14.38
N ASN A 135 2.97 -10.38 13.65
CA ASN A 135 3.55 -11.04 12.48
C ASN A 135 2.92 -10.47 11.22
N TYR A 136 3.73 -9.81 10.39
CA TYR A 136 3.28 -9.20 9.14
C TYR A 136 3.73 -10.01 7.93
N PRO A 137 2.85 -10.29 6.96
CA PRO A 137 3.23 -10.95 5.71
C PRO A 137 3.93 -9.98 4.76
N VAL A 138 5.22 -9.78 4.94
CA VAL A 138 6.05 -8.80 4.22
C VAL A 138 6.45 -9.23 2.81
N SER A 139 6.15 -10.48 2.44
CA SER A 139 6.21 -10.97 1.06
C SER A 139 4.92 -11.71 0.73
N LEU A 140 4.31 -11.34 -0.39
CA LEU A 140 3.02 -11.87 -0.84
C LEU A 140 3.11 -12.37 -2.28
N ARG A 141 2.49 -13.52 -2.56
CA ARG A 141 2.06 -13.84 -3.93
C ARG A 141 0.68 -13.24 -4.12
N VAL A 142 0.54 -12.36 -5.09
CA VAL A 142 -0.75 -11.76 -5.46
C VAL A 142 -1.17 -12.24 -6.84
N LYS A 143 -2.46 -12.51 -7.02
CA LYS A 143 -3.06 -12.87 -8.30
C LYS A 143 -4.34 -12.06 -8.48
N GLY A 144 -4.56 -11.53 -9.67
CA GLY A 144 -5.72 -10.73 -10.01
C GLY A 144 -5.59 -10.20 -11.44
N LYS A 145 -5.92 -8.95 -11.66
CA LYS A 145 -5.96 -8.28 -12.96
C LYS A 145 -4.71 -8.48 -13.83
N PHE A 146 -3.52 -8.45 -13.26
CA PHE A 146 -2.23 -8.54 -13.99
C PHE A 146 -1.55 -9.91 -13.88
N GLY A 147 -2.31 -10.96 -13.50
CA GLY A 147 -1.74 -12.29 -13.32
C GLY A 147 -1.01 -12.44 -11.97
N PRO A 148 -0.26 -13.54 -11.80
CA PRO A 148 0.49 -13.77 -10.58
C PRO A 148 1.74 -12.88 -10.51
N LEU A 149 1.90 -12.16 -9.40
CA LEU A 149 3.09 -11.37 -9.05
C LEU A 149 3.58 -11.75 -7.67
N VAL A 150 4.85 -11.54 -7.41
CA VAL A 150 5.42 -11.62 -6.06
C VAL A 150 5.78 -10.23 -5.60
N LEU A 151 5.18 -9.80 -4.49
CA LEU A 151 5.53 -8.57 -3.79
C LEU A 151 6.54 -8.91 -2.69
N ARG A 152 7.63 -8.14 -2.61
CA ARG A 152 8.63 -8.27 -1.54
C ARG A 152 8.91 -6.92 -0.93
N ALA A 153 8.87 -6.83 0.39
CA ALA A 153 9.26 -5.63 1.11
C ALA A 153 10.69 -5.23 0.79
N LEU A 154 10.93 -3.95 0.58
CA LEU A 154 12.28 -3.40 0.40
C LEU A 154 13.10 -3.52 1.69
N VAL A 155 12.43 -3.31 2.83
CA VAL A 155 12.93 -3.52 4.20
C VAL A 155 11.82 -4.22 4.97
N GLN A 156 12.15 -5.18 5.81
CA GLN A 156 11.12 -5.91 6.57
C GLN A 156 10.56 -5.07 7.72
N ASP A 157 11.41 -4.35 8.43
CA ASP A 157 11.02 -3.48 9.55
C ASP A 157 10.54 -2.13 9.04
N GLN A 158 9.24 -2.08 8.70
CA GLN A 158 8.51 -0.87 8.30
C GLN A 158 7.22 -0.73 9.13
N GLU A 159 7.21 -1.24 10.37
CA GLU A 159 6.10 -1.04 11.29
C GLU A 159 6.02 0.43 11.73
N ILE A 160 4.82 0.99 11.70
CA ILE A 160 4.52 2.36 12.11
C ILE A 160 3.72 2.35 13.41
N ASP A 161 4.23 3.04 14.42
CA ASP A 161 3.50 3.30 15.66
C ASP A 161 2.80 4.66 15.58
N ALA A 162 1.58 4.67 15.09
CA ALA A 162 0.72 5.84 15.00
C ALA A 162 -0.29 5.95 16.15
N ARG A 163 -0.05 5.25 17.26
CA ARG A 163 -1.00 5.24 18.40
C ARG A 163 -1.24 6.61 19.02
N ALA A 164 -0.26 7.50 18.96
CA ALA A 164 -0.39 8.85 19.48
C ALA A 164 -1.29 9.75 18.60
N SER A 165 -1.47 9.43 17.32
CA SER A 165 -2.25 10.22 16.36
C SER A 165 -3.56 9.54 15.97
N THR A 166 -3.52 8.30 15.51
CA THR A 166 -4.69 7.56 15.00
C THR A 166 -5.14 6.44 15.91
N GLY A 167 -4.42 6.17 17.01
CA GLY A 167 -4.71 5.07 17.93
C GLY A 167 -4.25 3.70 17.41
N ASN A 168 -3.62 3.63 16.26
CA ASN A 168 -3.31 2.39 15.58
C ASN A 168 -1.80 2.13 15.45
N ARG A 169 -1.46 0.85 15.27
CA ARG A 169 -0.15 0.40 14.84
C ARG A 169 -0.35 -0.54 13.66
N TYR A 170 0.44 -0.38 12.63
CA TYR A 170 0.33 -1.14 11.39
C TYR A 170 1.67 -1.18 10.66
N TRP A 171 1.80 -2.05 9.70
CA TRP A 171 2.97 -2.12 8.83
C TRP A 171 2.64 -1.46 7.50
N GLU A 172 3.52 -0.59 7.04
CA GLU A 172 3.32 0.13 5.79
C GLU A 172 4.68 0.42 5.16
N GLY A 173 4.90 -0.07 3.93
CA GLY A 173 6.23 0.05 3.37
C GLY A 173 6.36 -0.16 1.88
N ALA A 174 7.52 0.27 1.37
CA ALA A 174 7.88 0.10 -0.02
C ALA A 174 8.09 -1.39 -0.37
N VAL A 175 7.52 -1.80 -1.51
CA VAL A 175 7.66 -3.15 -2.06
C VAL A 175 8.14 -3.13 -3.51
N MET A 176 8.82 -4.21 -3.89
CA MET A 176 9.19 -4.53 -5.26
C MET A 176 8.23 -5.61 -5.79
N ALA A 177 7.78 -5.47 -7.02
CA ALA A 177 6.92 -6.43 -7.70
C ALA A 177 7.70 -7.21 -8.76
N TYR A 178 7.61 -8.53 -8.69
CA TYR A 178 8.29 -9.46 -9.60
C TYR A 178 7.27 -10.33 -10.32
N ASN A 179 7.56 -10.69 -11.57
CA ASN A 179 6.81 -11.71 -12.29
C ASN A 179 7.20 -13.14 -11.84
N ASP A 180 6.58 -14.17 -12.41
CA ASP A 180 6.90 -15.57 -12.09
C ASP A 180 8.29 -16.02 -12.56
N GLN A 181 8.92 -15.29 -13.47
CA GLN A 181 10.30 -15.51 -13.90
C GLN A 181 11.32 -14.88 -12.95
N GLY A 182 10.87 -14.07 -12.00
CA GLY A 182 11.71 -13.34 -11.06
C GLY A 182 12.21 -11.99 -11.59
N ASP A 183 11.69 -11.50 -12.70
CA ASP A 183 12.04 -10.19 -13.23
C ASP A 183 11.33 -9.10 -12.45
N LEU A 184 12.03 -8.01 -12.16
CA LEU A 184 11.44 -6.81 -11.56
C LEU A 184 10.54 -6.13 -12.59
N ILE A 185 9.24 -6.04 -12.29
CA ILE A 185 8.24 -5.45 -13.19
C ILE A 185 7.55 -4.21 -12.60
N GLY A 186 7.79 -3.89 -11.34
CA GLY A 186 7.14 -2.74 -10.71
C GLY A 186 7.66 -2.46 -9.32
N ARG A 187 7.20 -1.34 -8.78
CA ARG A 187 7.42 -0.91 -7.40
C ARG A 187 6.14 -0.31 -6.86
N GLY A 188 5.99 -0.35 -5.56
CA GLY A 188 4.81 0.21 -4.94
C GLY A 188 4.91 0.25 -3.44
N TYR A 189 3.75 0.21 -2.84
CA TYR A 189 3.55 0.28 -1.42
C TYR A 189 2.59 -0.82 -1.00
N LEU A 190 2.83 -1.40 0.16
CA LEU A 190 2.01 -2.41 0.80
C LEU A 190 1.63 -1.89 2.17
N GLU A 191 0.37 -1.99 2.53
CA GLU A 191 -0.16 -1.63 3.84
C GLU A 191 -0.87 -2.84 4.46
N LEU A 192 -0.52 -3.15 5.70
CA LEU A 192 -0.97 -4.31 6.44
C LEU A 192 -1.47 -3.86 7.81
N THR A 193 -2.78 -3.77 7.96
CA THR A 193 -3.41 -3.28 9.18
C THR A 193 -4.06 -4.40 9.98
N GLY A 194 -4.33 -4.17 11.27
CA GLY A 194 -5.06 -5.11 12.10
C GLY A 194 -4.29 -6.38 12.52
N TYR A 195 -2.97 -6.40 12.40
CA TYR A 195 -2.12 -7.52 12.81
C TYR A 195 -1.65 -7.44 14.26
N ASP A 196 -1.43 -6.23 14.80
CA ASP A 196 -1.16 -6.01 16.23
C ASP A 196 -2.48 -6.10 17.03
N ARG A 197 -3.47 -5.34 16.60
CA ARG A 197 -4.83 -5.30 17.14
C ARG A 197 -5.81 -4.83 16.06
N PRO A 198 -7.12 -5.12 16.21
CA PRO A 198 -8.11 -4.57 15.29
C PRO A 198 -8.03 -3.05 15.18
N MET A 199 -8.16 -2.55 13.95
CA MET A 199 -8.16 -1.12 13.66
C MET A 199 -9.29 -0.41 14.39
N ARG A 200 -8.99 0.79 14.85
CA ARG A 200 -9.98 1.75 15.38
C ARG A 200 -10.09 2.87 14.35
N LEU A 201 -11.28 3.03 13.77
CA LEU A 201 -11.62 4.08 12.81
C LEU A 201 -12.67 5.02 13.38
#